data_a81b8ac773af4d8b066e0cb3ffc1e807
#
_entry.id   a81b8ac773af4d8b066e0cb3ffc1e807
#
_cell.length_a   1.000
_cell.length_b   1.000
_cell.length_c   1.000
_cell.angle_alpha   90.00
_cell.angle_beta   90.00
_cell.angle_gamma   90.00
#
_symmetry.space_group_name_H-M   'P 1'
#
loop_
_entity.id
_entity.type
_entity.pdbx_description
1 polymer ?
#
loop_
_entity_poly.entity_id
_entity_poly.type
_entity_poly.pdbx_seq_one_letter_code
_entity_poly.pdbx_strand_id
1 'polypeptide(L)'
;MYFCPYIDISMIKLSGIHKTYQGVQPLHVLKGIDLHIKKGEFVAIMGASGSGKSTLLNILGILDDYDEGEYLLDETPIRHLKEKKAAYYRNRMIGFIFQSFNLIAFKDAMENVALPLFYQGVSRRKRNELAMQYLEKVGLRDWAHHYPNELSGGQKQRVAIARALITQPRIILADEPTGALDSRTSVEVMELLKALHRQGMTIVVVTHESGVAYQTQKIVHIKDGLIERIEDNVDPSVSPFGNGSVMK
;
A
#
# COMPACT_ATOMS: atom_id res chain seq x y z
N MET A 1 -25.02 -31.00 -7.15
CA MET A 1 -23.79 -30.19 -7.45
C MET A 1 -24.18 -28.73 -7.20
N TYR A 2 -23.96 -28.24 -5.96
CA TYR A 2 -24.32 -26.87 -5.59
C TYR A 2 -23.20 -25.95 -6.07
N PHE A 3 -23.47 -25.17 -7.10
CA PHE A 3 -22.64 -24.02 -7.47
C PHE A 3 -22.73 -23.04 -6.29
N CYS A 4 -21.68 -22.96 -5.47
CA CYS A 4 -21.51 -21.84 -4.58
C CYS A 4 -21.20 -20.62 -5.46
N PRO A 5 -22.05 -19.59 -5.51
CA PRO A 5 -21.70 -18.40 -6.25
C PRO A 5 -20.45 -17.84 -5.56
N TYR A 6 -19.34 -17.71 -6.29
CA TYR A 6 -18.18 -16.94 -5.85
C TYR A 6 -18.72 -15.54 -5.56
N ILE A 7 -18.94 -15.24 -4.29
CA ILE A 7 -19.31 -13.88 -3.87
C ILE A 7 -18.08 -13.03 -4.16
N ASP A 8 -18.19 -12.21 -5.18
CA ASP A 8 -17.16 -11.28 -5.64
C ASP A 8 -17.04 -10.15 -4.59
N ILE A 9 -16.34 -10.46 -3.47
CA ILE A 9 -16.28 -9.57 -2.31
C ILE A 9 -15.30 -8.46 -2.62
N SER A 10 -15.85 -7.27 -2.85
CA SER A 10 -15.08 -6.05 -3.09
C SER A 10 -14.28 -5.63 -1.85
N MET A 11 -13.00 -5.32 -2.03
CA MET A 11 -12.19 -4.61 -1.03
C MET A 11 -12.25 -3.10 -1.25
N ILE A 12 -12.10 -2.66 -2.49
CA ILE A 12 -12.21 -1.26 -2.92
C ILE A 12 -13.20 -1.18 -4.06
N LYS A 13 -14.16 -0.28 -3.95
CA LYS A 13 -15.02 0.13 -5.06
C LYS A 13 -15.06 1.64 -5.12
N LEU A 14 -14.54 2.18 -6.22
CA LEU A 14 -14.65 3.59 -6.57
C LEU A 14 -15.61 3.73 -7.74
N SER A 15 -16.49 4.71 -7.68
CA SER A 15 -17.45 5.03 -8.76
C SER A 15 -17.41 6.54 -9.00
N GLY A 16 -16.93 6.95 -10.18
CA GLY A 16 -16.90 8.33 -10.62
C GLY A 16 -16.13 9.26 -9.67
N ILE A 17 -14.96 8.89 -9.19
CA ILE A 17 -14.18 9.72 -8.25
C ILE A 17 -13.55 10.91 -8.97
N HIS A 18 -13.92 12.11 -8.55
CA HIS A 18 -13.32 13.38 -8.97
C HIS A 18 -12.54 14.03 -7.83
N LYS A 19 -11.40 14.66 -8.17
CA LYS A 19 -10.60 15.46 -7.23
C LYS A 19 -10.02 16.68 -7.91
N THR A 20 -10.30 17.85 -7.35
CA THR A 20 -9.76 19.13 -7.77
C THR A 20 -9.08 19.82 -6.59
N TYR A 21 -7.81 20.15 -6.73
CA TYR A 21 -7.13 21.00 -5.76
C TYR A 21 -7.38 22.46 -6.06
N GLN A 22 -7.90 23.19 -5.07
CA GLN A 22 -8.16 24.62 -5.16
C GLN A 22 -6.84 25.40 -5.05
N GLY A 23 -6.65 26.40 -5.90
CA GLY A 23 -5.46 27.25 -5.93
C GLY A 23 -5.74 28.48 -6.80
N VAL A 24 -4.70 29.25 -7.16
CA VAL A 24 -4.83 30.38 -8.09
C VAL A 24 -5.45 29.92 -9.42
N GLN A 25 -5.06 28.73 -9.86
CA GLN A 25 -5.75 27.99 -10.92
C GLN A 25 -6.15 26.63 -10.38
N PRO A 26 -7.45 26.28 -10.37
CA PRO A 26 -7.90 24.96 -9.93
C PRO A 26 -7.28 23.85 -10.79
N LEU A 27 -6.74 22.82 -10.14
CA LEU A 27 -6.15 21.66 -10.80
C LEU A 27 -7.04 20.43 -10.63
N HIS A 28 -7.76 20.04 -11.70
CA HIS A 28 -8.58 18.84 -11.74
C HIS A 28 -7.69 17.61 -11.97
N VAL A 29 -7.34 16.90 -10.90
CA VAL A 29 -6.35 15.82 -10.89
C VAL A 29 -6.98 14.47 -11.20
N LEU A 30 -8.14 14.14 -10.61
CA LEU A 30 -8.87 12.90 -10.92
C LEU A 30 -10.20 13.28 -11.58
N LYS A 31 -10.51 12.60 -12.70
CA LYS A 31 -11.56 13.03 -13.64
C LYS A 31 -12.61 11.95 -13.85
N GLY A 32 -13.08 11.31 -12.79
CA GLY A 32 -14.06 10.24 -12.84
C GLY A 32 -13.40 8.86 -12.85
N ILE A 33 -12.73 8.50 -11.74
CA ILE A 33 -12.09 7.20 -11.58
C ILE A 33 -13.13 6.18 -11.16
N ASP A 34 -13.29 5.12 -11.98
CA ASP A 34 -14.00 3.90 -11.67
C ASP A 34 -12.99 2.78 -11.46
N LEU A 35 -12.92 2.21 -10.25
CA LEU A 35 -11.96 1.16 -9.92
C LEU A 35 -12.57 0.13 -8.98
N HIS A 36 -12.39 -1.14 -9.32
CA HIS A 36 -12.81 -2.25 -8.49
C HIS A 36 -11.62 -3.17 -8.18
N ILE A 37 -11.33 -3.35 -6.89
CA ILE A 37 -10.30 -4.27 -6.38
C ILE A 37 -10.98 -5.27 -5.45
N LYS A 38 -10.81 -6.55 -5.75
CA LYS A 38 -11.36 -7.66 -4.95
C LYS A 38 -10.50 -7.93 -3.72
N LYS A 39 -11.09 -8.59 -2.72
CA LYS A 39 -10.32 -9.08 -1.58
C LYS A 39 -9.27 -10.09 -2.04
N GLY A 40 -8.05 -9.97 -1.52
CA GLY A 40 -6.93 -10.84 -1.87
C GLY A 40 -6.29 -10.52 -3.23
N GLU A 41 -6.69 -9.47 -3.95
CA GLU A 41 -5.97 -9.07 -5.16
C GLU A 41 -4.65 -8.34 -4.85
N PHE A 42 -3.67 -8.53 -5.72
CA PHE A 42 -2.42 -7.77 -5.75
C PHE A 42 -2.41 -6.91 -7.01
N VAL A 43 -2.56 -5.60 -6.83
CA VAL A 43 -2.80 -4.64 -7.91
C VAL A 43 -1.68 -3.60 -7.95
N ALA A 44 -1.15 -3.31 -9.13
CA ALA A 44 -0.30 -2.16 -9.37
C ALA A 44 -1.10 -1.00 -9.98
N ILE A 45 -0.83 0.22 -9.54
CA ILE A 45 -1.31 1.46 -10.16
C ILE A 45 -0.10 2.13 -10.80
N MET A 46 -0.09 2.19 -12.13
CA MET A 46 0.99 2.76 -12.94
C MET A 46 0.58 4.03 -13.65
N GLY A 47 1.56 4.85 -14.00
CA GLY A 47 1.39 6.05 -14.83
C GLY A 47 2.59 6.99 -14.70
N ALA A 48 2.68 7.98 -15.57
CA ALA A 48 3.72 9.01 -15.53
C ALA A 48 3.65 9.86 -14.26
N SER A 49 4.72 10.58 -13.94
CA SER A 49 4.67 11.60 -12.89
C SER A 49 3.57 12.62 -13.15
N GLY A 50 2.82 13.01 -12.14
CA GLY A 50 1.70 13.96 -12.28
C GLY A 50 0.40 13.35 -12.84
N SER A 51 0.32 12.06 -13.17
CA SER A 51 -0.90 11.43 -13.71
C SER A 51 -2.05 11.27 -12.70
N GLY A 52 -1.84 11.56 -11.39
CA GLY A 52 -2.86 11.44 -10.34
C GLY A 52 -2.69 10.23 -9.41
N LYS A 53 -1.65 9.39 -9.57
CA LYS A 53 -1.44 8.17 -8.76
C LYS A 53 -1.39 8.42 -7.26
N SER A 54 -0.56 9.38 -6.82
CA SER A 54 -0.42 9.71 -5.38
C SER A 54 -1.71 10.32 -4.82
N THR A 55 -2.43 11.11 -5.62
CA THR A 55 -3.76 11.62 -5.23
C THR A 55 -4.74 10.47 -5.05
N LEU A 56 -4.78 9.52 -5.99
CA LEU A 56 -5.63 8.34 -5.86
C LEU A 56 -5.24 7.50 -4.64
N LEU A 57 -3.93 7.27 -4.41
CA LEU A 57 -3.45 6.54 -3.24
C LEU A 57 -3.85 7.24 -1.92
N ASN A 58 -3.78 8.58 -1.86
CA ASN A 58 -4.20 9.35 -0.69
C ASN A 58 -5.70 9.21 -0.42
N ILE A 59 -6.53 9.19 -1.46
CA ILE A 59 -7.97 8.95 -1.33
C ILE A 59 -8.24 7.52 -0.86
N LEU A 60 -7.61 6.51 -1.49
CA LEU A 60 -7.71 5.11 -1.06
C LEU A 60 -7.28 4.93 0.39
N GLY A 61 -6.27 5.70 0.81
CA GLY A 61 -5.72 5.70 2.15
C GLY A 61 -6.49 6.52 3.17
N ILE A 62 -7.57 7.19 2.77
CA ILE A 62 -8.34 8.11 3.63
C ILE A 62 -7.42 9.23 4.19
N LEU A 63 -6.37 9.60 3.47
CA LEU A 63 -5.46 10.72 3.79
C LEU A 63 -5.95 12.03 3.17
N ASP A 64 -6.75 11.95 2.12
CA ASP A 64 -7.40 13.07 1.45
C ASP A 64 -8.85 12.71 1.14
N ASP A 65 -9.71 13.70 0.96
CA ASP A 65 -11.10 13.52 0.55
C ASP A 65 -11.24 13.73 -0.96
N TYR A 66 -12.37 13.34 -1.53
CA TYR A 66 -12.70 13.54 -2.94
C TYR A 66 -13.92 14.43 -3.07
N ASP A 67 -14.08 15.08 -4.23
CA ASP A 67 -15.12 16.07 -4.45
C ASP A 67 -16.45 15.40 -4.83
N GLU A 68 -16.41 14.47 -5.79
CA GLU A 68 -17.58 13.76 -6.31
C GLU A 68 -17.31 12.27 -6.45
N GLY A 69 -18.37 11.47 -6.50
CA GLY A 69 -18.32 10.03 -6.65
C GLY A 69 -18.63 9.27 -5.36
N GLU A 70 -18.33 7.98 -5.36
CA GLU A 70 -18.52 7.08 -4.21
C GLU A 70 -17.28 6.23 -3.99
N TYR A 71 -16.88 6.08 -2.72
CA TYR A 71 -15.82 5.17 -2.30
C TYR A 71 -16.35 4.23 -1.21
N LEU A 72 -16.29 2.92 -1.49
CA LEU A 72 -16.52 1.86 -0.51
C LEU A 72 -15.21 1.13 -0.22
N LEU A 73 -14.84 1.03 1.07
CA LEU A 73 -13.73 0.22 1.56
C LEU A 73 -14.29 -0.93 2.39
N ASP A 74 -14.13 -2.17 1.94
CA ASP A 74 -14.72 -3.36 2.57
C ASP A 74 -16.22 -3.11 2.89
N GLU A 75 -16.98 -2.67 1.87
CA GLU A 75 -18.40 -2.30 1.93
C GLU A 75 -18.73 -1.08 2.81
N THR A 76 -17.73 -0.49 3.48
CA THR A 76 -17.90 0.69 4.31
C THR A 76 -17.80 1.96 3.47
N PRO A 77 -18.84 2.83 3.44
CA PRO A 77 -18.76 4.09 2.71
C PRO A 77 -17.78 5.07 3.37
N ILE A 78 -16.84 5.54 2.56
CA ILE A 78 -15.78 6.47 2.95
C ILE A 78 -16.06 7.81 2.26
N ARG A 79 -16.71 8.73 2.96
CA ARG A 79 -16.99 10.07 2.43
C ARG A 79 -17.15 11.08 3.57
N HIS A 80 -16.53 12.26 3.42
CA HIS A 80 -16.65 13.39 4.34
C HIS A 80 -16.52 12.98 5.82
N LEU A 81 -15.54 12.13 6.11
CA LEU A 81 -15.32 11.64 7.45
C LEU A 81 -14.70 12.73 8.32
N LYS A 82 -15.24 12.91 9.53
CA LYS A 82 -14.52 13.71 10.54
C LYS A 82 -13.18 13.05 10.84
N GLU A 83 -12.12 13.86 11.09
CA GLU A 83 -10.75 13.37 11.25
C GLU A 83 -10.62 12.20 12.25
N LYS A 84 -11.32 12.26 13.37
CA LYS A 84 -11.32 11.16 14.35
C LYS A 84 -11.82 9.83 13.76
N LYS A 85 -12.83 9.86 12.89
CA LYS A 85 -13.38 8.68 12.23
C LYS A 85 -12.47 8.21 11.09
N ALA A 86 -11.89 9.14 10.33
CA ALA A 86 -10.91 8.87 9.30
C ALA A 86 -9.66 8.18 9.90
N ALA A 87 -9.10 8.73 10.98
CA ALA A 87 -7.98 8.15 11.71
C ALA A 87 -8.30 6.76 12.27
N TYR A 88 -9.53 6.53 12.75
CA TYR A 88 -9.98 5.21 13.21
C TYR A 88 -9.94 4.18 12.08
N TYR A 89 -10.48 4.51 10.89
CA TYR A 89 -10.48 3.60 9.74
C TYR A 89 -9.06 3.37 9.21
N ARG A 90 -8.26 4.44 9.04
CA ARG A 90 -6.85 4.31 8.63
C ARG A 90 -6.09 3.33 9.52
N ASN A 91 -6.20 3.51 10.82
CA ASN A 91 -5.45 2.70 11.78
C ASN A 91 -5.89 1.23 11.85
N ARG A 92 -7.13 0.90 11.45
CA ARG A 92 -7.68 -0.46 11.59
C ARG A 92 -7.80 -1.22 10.27
N MET A 93 -7.96 -0.49 9.16
CA MET A 93 -8.24 -1.11 7.87
C MET A 93 -7.06 -1.05 6.92
N ILE A 94 -6.14 -0.09 7.10
CA ILE A 94 -5.12 0.24 6.12
C ILE A 94 -3.73 0.16 6.72
N GLY A 95 -2.84 -0.62 6.08
CA GLY A 95 -1.41 -0.58 6.33
C GLY A 95 -0.71 0.23 5.25
N PHE A 96 0.04 1.27 5.65
CA PHE A 96 0.80 2.10 4.72
C PHE A 96 2.27 1.73 4.67
N ILE A 97 2.81 1.63 3.46
CA ILE A 97 4.24 1.48 3.17
C ILE A 97 4.61 2.64 2.23
N PHE A 98 5.57 3.48 2.62
CA PHE A 98 6.00 4.66 1.86
C PHE A 98 7.42 4.49 1.32
N GLN A 99 7.71 5.13 0.21
CA GLN A 99 9.04 5.19 -0.39
C GLN A 99 10.11 5.73 0.57
N SER A 100 9.78 6.76 1.35
CA SER A 100 10.69 7.38 2.33
C SER A 100 10.64 6.71 3.70
N PHE A 101 10.07 5.50 3.81
CA PHE A 101 9.89 4.71 5.05
C PHE A 101 9.03 5.39 6.11
N ASN A 102 9.09 6.71 6.25
CA ASN A 102 8.39 7.55 7.23
C ASN A 102 8.51 7.01 8.68
N LEU A 103 9.72 6.58 9.05
CA LEU A 103 10.03 6.19 10.42
C LEU A 103 10.29 7.43 11.28
N ILE A 104 9.85 7.35 12.54
CA ILE A 104 10.09 8.40 13.53
C ILE A 104 11.55 8.29 13.99
N ALA A 105 12.37 9.28 13.67
CA ALA A 105 13.82 9.25 13.83
C ALA A 105 14.30 9.05 15.28
N PHE A 106 13.55 9.57 16.26
CA PHE A 106 13.89 9.47 17.70
C PHE A 106 13.24 8.26 18.40
N LYS A 107 12.66 7.31 17.63
CA LYS A 107 12.14 6.03 18.11
C LYS A 107 12.92 4.89 17.50
N ASP A 108 13.22 3.87 18.31
CA ASP A 108 13.82 2.64 17.80
C ASP A 108 12.86 1.86 16.86
N ALA A 109 13.35 0.78 16.26
CA ALA A 109 12.57 -0.02 15.33
C ALA A 109 11.32 -0.63 16.00
N MET A 110 11.46 -1.14 17.22
CA MET A 110 10.33 -1.71 17.98
C MET A 110 9.27 -0.65 18.30
N GLU A 111 9.68 0.54 18.75
CA GLU A 111 8.76 1.63 19.03
C GLU A 111 8.04 2.16 17.77
N ASN A 112 8.75 2.22 16.62
CA ASN A 112 8.15 2.55 15.33
C ASN A 112 7.07 1.53 14.94
N VAL A 113 7.35 0.23 15.08
CA VAL A 113 6.38 -0.83 14.79
C VAL A 113 5.21 -0.81 15.78
N ALA A 114 5.46 -0.53 17.07
CA ALA A 114 4.43 -0.50 18.11
C ALA A 114 3.48 0.70 18.03
N LEU A 115 3.85 1.76 17.29
CA LEU A 115 3.16 3.04 17.28
C LEU A 115 1.66 2.95 16.90
N PRO A 116 1.25 2.21 15.85
CA PRO A 116 -0.18 2.10 15.52
C PRO A 116 -1.03 1.52 16.65
N LEU A 117 -0.49 0.59 17.43
CA LEU A 117 -1.18 0.00 18.58
C LEU A 117 -1.27 0.96 19.78
N PHE A 118 -0.36 1.94 19.88
CA PHE A 118 -0.48 3.02 20.86
C PHE A 118 -1.77 3.82 20.62
N TYR A 119 -2.06 4.17 19.37
CA TYR A 119 -3.30 4.86 19.00
C TYR A 119 -4.56 4.01 19.17
N GLN A 120 -4.42 2.68 19.21
CA GLN A 120 -5.51 1.75 19.56
C GLN A 120 -5.71 1.59 21.07
N GLY A 121 -4.91 2.26 21.91
CA GLY A 121 -4.98 2.15 23.37
C GLY A 121 -4.41 0.86 23.95
N VAL A 122 -3.62 0.11 23.16
CA VAL A 122 -2.96 -1.13 23.63
C VAL A 122 -1.85 -0.79 24.62
N SER A 123 -1.81 -1.49 25.77
CA SER A 123 -0.82 -1.26 26.81
C SER A 123 0.63 -1.40 26.29
N ARG A 124 1.58 -0.65 26.89
CA ARG A 124 2.98 -0.64 26.46
C ARG A 124 3.59 -2.04 26.39
N ARG A 125 3.37 -2.84 27.42
CA ARG A 125 3.86 -4.22 27.48
C ARG A 125 3.35 -5.03 26.26
N LYS A 126 2.04 -5.03 26.03
CA LYS A 126 1.43 -5.84 24.99
C LYS A 126 1.82 -5.38 23.57
N ARG A 127 1.86 -4.06 23.32
CA ARG A 127 2.25 -3.57 21.98
C ARG A 127 3.73 -3.83 21.68
N ASN A 128 4.63 -3.78 22.69
CA ASN A 128 6.04 -4.11 22.51
C ASN A 128 6.24 -5.60 22.26
N GLU A 129 5.54 -6.49 22.97
CA GLU A 129 5.53 -7.94 22.70
C GLU A 129 5.10 -8.22 21.24
N LEU A 130 4.03 -7.60 20.79
CA LEU A 130 3.56 -7.74 19.39
C LEU A 130 4.57 -7.16 18.40
N ALA A 131 5.15 -5.98 18.67
CA ALA A 131 6.13 -5.37 17.80
C ALA A 131 7.36 -6.27 17.59
N MET A 132 7.85 -6.92 18.65
CA MET A 132 8.93 -7.90 18.56
C MET A 132 8.56 -9.10 17.67
N GLN A 133 7.33 -9.61 17.77
CA GLN A 133 6.86 -10.70 16.90
C GLN A 133 6.81 -10.28 15.42
N TYR A 134 6.37 -9.05 15.12
CA TYR A 134 6.34 -8.55 13.75
C TYR A 134 7.74 -8.23 13.20
N LEU A 135 8.66 -7.74 14.04
CA LEU A 135 10.07 -7.59 13.65
C LEU A 135 10.72 -8.94 13.35
N GLU A 136 10.42 -9.97 14.14
CA GLU A 136 10.89 -11.34 13.88
C GLU A 136 10.39 -11.88 12.53
N LYS A 137 9.10 -11.67 12.21
CA LYS A 137 8.51 -12.06 10.91
C LYS A 137 9.21 -11.43 9.69
N VAL A 138 9.79 -10.24 9.86
CA VAL A 138 10.53 -9.54 8.79
C VAL A 138 12.06 -9.71 8.93
N GLY A 139 12.52 -10.60 9.82
CA GLY A 139 13.94 -10.93 10.03
C GLY A 139 14.75 -9.81 10.70
N LEU A 140 14.11 -8.99 11.56
CA LEU A 140 14.74 -7.84 12.22
C LEU A 140 14.67 -7.89 13.76
N ARG A 141 14.51 -9.07 14.36
CA ARG A 141 14.44 -9.21 15.82
C ARG A 141 15.66 -8.58 16.54
N ASP A 142 16.84 -8.88 16.03
CA ASP A 142 18.11 -8.40 16.63
C ASP A 142 18.32 -6.90 16.44
N TRP A 143 17.58 -6.28 15.52
CA TRP A 143 17.62 -4.86 15.20
C TRP A 143 16.53 -4.05 15.90
N ALA A 144 15.77 -4.67 16.82
CA ALA A 144 14.59 -4.06 17.45
C ALA A 144 14.88 -2.74 18.17
N HIS A 145 16.08 -2.60 18.75
CA HIS A 145 16.50 -1.43 19.52
C HIS A 145 17.40 -0.45 18.75
N HIS A 146 17.57 -0.66 17.43
CA HIS A 146 18.30 0.28 16.57
C HIS A 146 17.39 1.42 16.11
N TYR A 147 17.98 2.62 16.04
CA TYR A 147 17.32 3.80 15.53
C TYR A 147 17.37 3.83 13.99
N PRO A 148 16.46 4.59 13.33
CA PRO A 148 16.43 4.64 11.87
C PRO A 148 17.75 5.01 11.19
N ASN A 149 18.58 5.87 11.81
CA ASN A 149 19.90 6.24 11.28
C ASN A 149 20.94 5.10 11.33
N GLU A 150 20.69 4.06 12.13
CA GLU A 150 21.56 2.88 12.29
C GLU A 150 21.14 1.72 11.37
N LEU A 151 20.03 1.88 10.65
CA LEU A 151 19.45 0.85 9.78
C LEU A 151 19.75 1.13 8.30
N SER A 152 20.02 0.07 7.54
CA SER A 152 20.09 0.15 6.07
C SER A 152 18.72 0.51 5.47
N GLY A 153 18.67 0.93 4.19
CA GLY A 153 17.44 1.22 3.48
C GLY A 153 16.44 0.04 3.51
N GLY A 154 16.92 -1.17 3.24
CA GLY A 154 16.09 -2.37 3.27
C GLY A 154 15.61 -2.74 4.68
N GLN A 155 16.42 -2.52 5.71
CA GLN A 155 15.99 -2.71 7.09
C GLN A 155 14.90 -1.69 7.47
N LYS A 156 15.06 -0.40 7.10
CA LYS A 156 14.02 0.62 7.29
C LYS A 156 12.71 0.23 6.63
N GLN A 157 12.77 -0.27 5.40
CA GLN A 157 11.59 -0.70 4.66
C GLN A 157 10.91 -1.89 5.34
N ARG A 158 11.68 -2.87 5.81
CA ARG A 158 11.12 -4.01 6.57
C ARG A 158 10.50 -3.57 7.90
N VAL A 159 11.07 -2.58 8.60
CA VAL A 159 10.43 -1.96 9.78
C VAL A 159 9.12 -1.28 9.40
N ALA A 160 9.07 -0.53 8.27
CA ALA A 160 7.85 0.11 7.79
C ALA A 160 6.77 -0.94 7.42
N ILE A 161 7.15 -2.07 6.81
CA ILE A 161 6.25 -3.18 6.53
C ILE A 161 5.73 -3.82 7.83
N ALA A 162 6.59 -4.09 8.81
CA ALA A 162 6.17 -4.61 10.10
C ALA A 162 5.20 -3.66 10.82
N ARG A 163 5.44 -2.35 10.76
CA ARG A 163 4.54 -1.31 11.26
C ARG A 163 3.19 -1.31 10.55
N ALA A 164 3.18 -1.50 9.23
CA ALA A 164 1.95 -1.56 8.46
C ALA A 164 1.10 -2.80 8.83
N LEU A 165 1.75 -3.91 9.17
CA LEU A 165 1.09 -5.19 9.43
C LEU A 165 0.60 -5.37 10.87
N ILE A 166 1.16 -4.65 11.85
CA ILE A 166 0.91 -4.92 13.28
C ILE A 166 -0.55 -4.71 13.69
N THR A 167 -1.29 -3.87 12.98
CA THR A 167 -2.72 -3.64 13.20
C THR A 167 -3.61 -4.71 12.56
N GLN A 168 -3.03 -5.67 11.83
CA GLN A 168 -3.75 -6.66 11.03
C GLN A 168 -4.73 -6.00 10.06
N PRO A 169 -4.25 -5.12 9.15
CA PRO A 169 -5.11 -4.34 8.28
C PRO A 169 -5.84 -5.23 7.26
N ARG A 170 -6.90 -4.68 6.64
CA ARG A 170 -7.64 -5.33 5.55
C ARG A 170 -6.93 -5.22 4.21
N ILE A 171 -6.14 -4.14 4.05
CA ILE A 171 -5.43 -3.82 2.82
C ILE A 171 -4.09 -3.16 3.12
N ILE A 172 -3.10 -3.41 2.29
CA ILE A 172 -1.82 -2.69 2.27
C ILE A 172 -1.82 -1.75 1.06
N LEU A 173 -1.49 -0.49 1.31
CA LEU A 173 -1.23 0.52 0.30
C LEU A 173 0.26 0.85 0.32
N ALA A 174 0.95 0.62 -0.79
CA ALA A 174 2.38 0.83 -0.92
C ALA A 174 2.68 1.89 -1.99
N ASP A 175 3.33 2.97 -1.60
CA ASP A 175 3.77 4.04 -2.49
C ASP A 175 5.25 3.86 -2.80
N GLU A 176 5.57 3.48 -4.04
CA GLU A 176 6.94 3.24 -4.53
C GLU A 176 7.79 2.42 -3.53
N PRO A 177 7.35 1.22 -3.11
CA PRO A 177 7.95 0.51 -1.97
C PRO A 177 9.40 0.10 -2.17
N THR A 178 9.90 0.17 -3.41
CA THR A 178 11.27 -0.20 -3.81
C THR A 178 12.10 1.00 -4.27
N GLY A 179 11.48 2.17 -4.49
CA GLY A 179 12.11 3.31 -5.16
C GLY A 179 13.30 3.96 -4.43
N ALA A 180 13.54 3.63 -3.16
CA ALA A 180 14.69 4.11 -2.38
C ALA A 180 15.70 2.99 -2.07
N LEU A 181 15.60 1.82 -2.74
CA LEU A 181 16.36 0.62 -2.43
C LEU A 181 17.27 0.22 -3.59
N ASP A 182 18.36 -0.49 -3.28
CA ASP A 182 19.15 -1.19 -4.29
C ASP A 182 18.39 -2.38 -4.87
N SER A 183 18.85 -2.88 -6.03
CA SER A 183 18.15 -3.92 -6.79
C SER A 183 17.96 -5.23 -6.00
N ARG A 184 18.94 -5.64 -5.17
CA ARG A 184 18.85 -6.85 -4.36
C ARG A 184 17.79 -6.70 -3.27
N THR A 185 17.84 -5.61 -2.57
CA THR A 185 16.90 -5.29 -1.49
C THR A 185 15.47 -5.10 -2.03
N SER A 186 15.33 -4.52 -3.23
CA SER A 186 14.05 -4.39 -3.93
C SER A 186 13.40 -5.75 -4.17
N VAL A 187 14.17 -6.75 -4.63
CA VAL A 187 13.67 -8.13 -4.79
C VAL A 187 13.20 -8.70 -3.46
N GLU A 188 13.98 -8.55 -2.38
CA GLU A 188 13.62 -9.07 -1.05
C GLU A 188 12.30 -8.45 -0.53
N VAL A 189 12.08 -7.14 -0.74
CA VAL A 189 10.85 -6.44 -0.36
C VAL A 189 9.67 -6.94 -1.20
N MET A 190 9.83 -7.10 -2.50
CA MET A 190 8.77 -7.62 -3.36
C MET A 190 8.40 -9.06 -3.03
N GLU A 191 9.37 -9.93 -2.72
CA GLU A 191 9.09 -11.30 -2.24
C GLU A 191 8.33 -11.31 -0.92
N LEU A 192 8.62 -10.38 -0.01
CA LEU A 192 7.85 -10.24 1.23
C LEU A 192 6.38 -9.83 0.94
N LEU A 193 6.15 -8.87 0.04
CA LEU A 193 4.79 -8.48 -0.37
C LEU A 193 4.05 -9.64 -1.06
N LYS A 194 4.71 -10.40 -1.95
CA LYS A 194 4.14 -11.60 -2.55
C LYS A 194 3.79 -12.66 -1.51
N ALA A 195 4.64 -12.86 -0.50
CA ALA A 195 4.36 -13.80 0.59
C ALA A 195 3.12 -13.40 1.40
N LEU A 196 2.93 -12.11 1.65
CA LEU A 196 1.73 -11.56 2.29
C LEU A 196 0.49 -11.75 1.40
N HIS A 197 0.60 -11.47 0.11
CA HIS A 197 -0.47 -11.71 -0.85
C HIS A 197 -0.88 -13.20 -0.89
N ARG A 198 0.08 -14.13 -0.94
CA ARG A 198 -0.21 -15.58 -0.87
C ARG A 198 -0.94 -16.01 0.41
N GLN A 199 -0.86 -15.21 1.49
CA GLN A 199 -1.64 -15.39 2.72
C GLN A 199 -3.03 -14.73 2.67
N GLY A 200 -3.45 -14.22 1.51
CA GLY A 200 -4.75 -13.61 1.29
C GLY A 200 -4.81 -12.09 1.54
N MET A 201 -3.67 -11.43 1.75
CA MET A 201 -3.64 -9.97 1.92
C MET A 201 -3.96 -9.26 0.59
N THR A 202 -4.87 -8.30 0.63
CA THR A 202 -5.09 -7.37 -0.48
C THR A 202 -3.98 -6.33 -0.49
N ILE A 203 -3.33 -6.13 -1.64
CA ILE A 203 -2.20 -5.19 -1.76
C ILE A 203 -2.39 -4.31 -2.98
N VAL A 204 -2.23 -3.00 -2.79
CA VAL A 204 -2.16 -2.02 -3.88
C VAL A 204 -0.79 -1.35 -3.84
N VAL A 205 -0.05 -1.45 -4.94
CA VAL A 205 1.26 -0.81 -5.11
C VAL A 205 1.13 0.30 -6.14
N VAL A 206 1.50 1.52 -5.78
CA VAL A 206 1.73 2.60 -6.74
C VAL A 206 3.19 2.56 -7.15
N THR A 207 3.45 2.51 -8.45
CA THR A 207 4.82 2.51 -8.98
C THR A 207 4.88 3.06 -10.41
N HIS A 208 6.04 3.55 -10.80
CA HIS A 208 6.38 3.84 -12.19
C HIS A 208 7.32 2.78 -12.79
N GLU A 209 7.77 1.81 -11.97
CA GLU A 209 8.65 0.73 -12.39
C GLU A 209 7.85 -0.44 -12.96
N SER A 210 8.00 -0.69 -14.28
CA SER A 210 7.33 -1.81 -14.94
C SER A 210 7.72 -3.17 -14.32
N GLY A 211 8.99 -3.34 -13.91
CA GLY A 211 9.46 -4.56 -13.26
C GLY A 211 8.78 -4.87 -11.94
N VAL A 212 8.30 -3.88 -11.21
CA VAL A 212 7.48 -4.03 -9.99
C VAL A 212 6.04 -4.36 -10.37
N ALA A 213 5.47 -3.62 -11.32
CA ALA A 213 4.07 -3.78 -11.72
C ALA A 213 3.78 -5.17 -12.30
N TYR A 214 4.65 -5.70 -13.15
CA TYR A 214 4.48 -7.04 -13.72
C TYR A 214 4.59 -8.19 -12.70
N GLN A 215 4.98 -7.90 -11.48
CA GLN A 215 4.94 -8.87 -10.37
C GLN A 215 3.57 -8.93 -9.66
N THR A 216 2.62 -8.11 -10.07
CA THR A 216 1.25 -8.09 -9.52
C THR A 216 0.27 -8.79 -10.46
N GLN A 217 -0.94 -9.11 -9.97
CA GLN A 217 -1.97 -9.80 -10.76
C GLN A 217 -2.71 -8.88 -11.74
N LYS A 218 -2.77 -7.58 -11.42
CA LYS A 218 -3.52 -6.60 -12.19
C LYS A 218 -2.74 -5.29 -12.25
N ILE A 219 -2.70 -4.65 -13.41
CA ILE A 219 -2.06 -3.35 -13.58
C ILE A 219 -3.12 -2.35 -14.04
N VAL A 220 -3.30 -1.29 -13.28
CA VAL A 220 -4.18 -0.15 -13.59
C VAL A 220 -3.32 0.99 -14.10
N HIS A 221 -3.48 1.35 -15.37
CA HIS A 221 -2.74 2.44 -15.98
C HIS A 221 -3.52 3.74 -15.84
N ILE A 222 -2.91 4.75 -15.18
CA ILE A 222 -3.48 6.09 -15.02
C ILE A 222 -2.73 7.07 -15.90
N LYS A 223 -3.50 7.85 -16.65
CA LYS A 223 -3.00 8.94 -17.50
C LYS A 223 -3.94 10.13 -17.40
N ASP A 224 -3.35 11.31 -17.15
CA ASP A 224 -4.08 12.59 -17.12
C ASP A 224 -5.35 12.60 -16.23
N GLY A 225 -5.30 11.85 -15.12
CA GLY A 225 -6.39 11.76 -14.16
C GLY A 225 -7.50 10.78 -14.52
N LEU A 226 -7.30 9.92 -15.51
CA LEU A 226 -8.23 8.89 -15.95
C LEU A 226 -7.58 7.49 -15.89
N ILE A 227 -8.37 6.44 -15.75
CA ILE A 227 -7.91 5.09 -16.02
C ILE A 227 -7.90 4.89 -17.53
N GLU A 228 -6.70 4.75 -18.11
CA GLU A 228 -6.51 4.54 -19.54
C GLU A 228 -6.83 3.09 -19.92
N ARG A 229 -6.35 2.14 -19.11
CA ARG A 229 -6.60 0.70 -19.28
C ARG A 229 -6.34 -0.07 -17.99
N ILE A 230 -6.94 -1.24 -17.90
CA ILE A 230 -6.66 -2.26 -16.88
C ILE A 230 -6.15 -3.50 -17.59
N GLU A 231 -5.05 -4.05 -17.10
CA GLU A 231 -4.37 -5.20 -17.66
C GLU A 231 -4.32 -6.31 -16.60
N ASP A 232 -4.91 -7.46 -16.89
CA ASP A 232 -4.81 -8.64 -16.04
C ASP A 232 -3.53 -9.39 -16.36
N ASN A 233 -2.66 -9.56 -15.38
CA ASN A 233 -1.42 -10.30 -15.51
C ASN A 233 -1.67 -11.76 -15.11
N VAL A 234 -1.88 -12.61 -16.12
CA VAL A 234 -2.26 -14.03 -15.93
C VAL A 234 -1.13 -14.86 -15.30
N ASP A 235 0.11 -14.44 -15.48
CA ASP A 235 1.28 -15.08 -14.86
C ASP A 235 2.27 -14.05 -14.32
N PRO A 236 2.11 -13.63 -13.06
CA PRO A 236 3.03 -12.68 -12.43
C PRO A 236 4.47 -13.18 -12.28
N SER A 237 4.75 -14.44 -12.58
CA SER A 237 6.10 -15.01 -12.56
C SER A 237 6.86 -14.79 -13.88
N VAL A 238 6.15 -14.49 -14.97
CA VAL A 238 6.72 -14.25 -16.30
C VAL A 238 6.79 -12.74 -16.56
N SER A 239 7.98 -12.14 -16.36
CA SER A 239 8.22 -10.79 -16.86
C SER A 239 8.19 -10.81 -18.40
N PRO A 240 7.38 -9.98 -19.08
CA PRO A 240 7.39 -9.88 -20.53
C PRO A 240 8.72 -9.33 -21.08
N PHE A 241 9.53 -8.74 -20.21
CA PHE A 241 10.94 -8.44 -20.49
C PHE A 241 11.77 -9.63 -20.01
N GLY A 242 11.87 -10.69 -20.81
CA GLY A 242 12.69 -11.86 -20.54
C GLY A 242 14.05 -11.46 -19.98
N ASN A 243 14.65 -12.30 -19.12
CA ASN A 243 15.94 -12.10 -18.49
C ASN A 243 16.91 -11.41 -19.45
N GLY A 244 16.98 -10.09 -19.36
CA GLY A 244 17.84 -9.28 -20.21
C GLY A 244 19.26 -9.75 -20.01
N SER A 245 19.80 -10.46 -21.01
CA SER A 245 21.23 -10.69 -21.17
C SER A 245 21.93 -9.36 -20.90
N VAL A 246 22.69 -9.33 -19.83
CA VAL A 246 23.73 -8.33 -19.60
C VAL A 246 24.60 -8.31 -20.85
N MET A 247 24.42 -7.33 -21.73
CA MET A 247 25.42 -7.05 -22.74
C MET A 247 26.66 -6.53 -22.02
N LYS A 248 27.75 -7.18 -22.30
CA LYS A 248 29.10 -6.86 -21.84
C LYS A 248 29.51 -5.46 -22.20
#